data_b9e1974288398361c04dda820c2e9fdb
#
_entry.id   b9e1974288398361c04dda820c2e9fdb
#
_cell.length_a   1.000
_cell.length_b   1.000
_cell.length_c   1.000
_cell.angle_alpha   90.00
_cell.angle_beta   90.00
_cell.angle_gamma   90.00
#
_symmetry.space_group_name_H-M   'P 1'
#
loop_
_entity.id
_entity.type
_entity.pdbx_description
1 polymer ?
#
loop_
_entity_poly.entity_id
_entity_poly.type
_entity_poly.pdbx_seq_one_letter_code
_entity_poly.pdbx_strand_id
1 'polypeptide(L)'
;MSKWLDNAIFYEIYPQSFKDSNADGIGDFQGIIEKLDYINELGCNALWINPCFESPFGDAGYDVSDYCSAAPRYGTNEDLKRIFTEAHKRNMHVLLDLVPGHTSVEHKWFKESMKAKRNEYSDRYIWTDSIWEEPEGMGCIRGISDRDGSCVVNFFSHQPALNYGFYKIDRPWQQSMDDKGPRNTLEAMKDVMRFWLNMGCDGFRVDMAGSLVKNDEEGKGTIKLWQNVREFLDREFPDAAMVSEWGEPDKSLLGGFHMDFLLHFGPSHYNDLFRCDEPYFSIRGKGDISEFVNKYKESYEKSQRKGLICIPSGNHDMDRLAKRLNENELKIAFAFLLSMPGAPFIYYGDEIGMKYIDNLESVEGGYDRTGSRSPMQWDNSTNAGFSCAPSEKLYIPVDISKERPTVEQQKADDNSLYNEIKKLIKIRKSYKSLQSKGEIEFICAEKHKYPFAYIRSFENEKILVILNPSNNKQDFNCNLTLKNTVYYFGEEI
;
A
#
# COMPACT_ATOMS: atom_id res chain seq x y z
N MET A 1 13.80 -4.52 -14.03
CA MET A 1 12.78 -3.62 -13.45
C MET A 1 11.95 -3.07 -14.61
N SER A 2 10.64 -3.14 -14.50
CA SER A 2 9.68 -2.66 -15.50
C SER A 2 9.89 -1.17 -15.75
N LYS A 3 10.04 -0.76 -17.00
CA LYS A 3 10.41 0.61 -17.37
C LYS A 3 9.40 1.67 -16.92
N TRP A 4 8.11 1.30 -16.84
CA TRP A 4 7.06 2.22 -16.45
C TRP A 4 7.20 2.68 -14.98
N LEU A 5 7.89 1.91 -14.12
CA LEU A 5 8.17 2.29 -12.73
C LEU A 5 9.12 3.50 -12.61
N ASP A 6 9.86 3.85 -13.66
CA ASP A 6 10.79 4.99 -13.64
C ASP A 6 10.07 6.31 -13.37
N ASN A 7 8.82 6.41 -13.79
CA ASN A 7 7.98 7.61 -13.64
C ASN A 7 6.60 7.30 -13.03
N ALA A 8 6.51 6.20 -12.28
CA ALA A 8 5.26 5.79 -11.63
C ALA A 8 4.91 6.70 -10.46
N ILE A 9 3.65 7.10 -10.41
CA ILE A 9 2.99 7.76 -9.28
C ILE A 9 1.68 7.03 -9.07
N PHE A 10 1.57 6.34 -7.94
CA PHE A 10 0.43 5.50 -7.63
C PHE A 10 -0.69 6.26 -6.93
N TYR A 11 -1.91 5.85 -7.23
CA TYR A 11 -3.10 6.24 -6.51
C TYR A 11 -3.75 4.99 -5.92
N GLU A 12 -3.84 4.92 -4.59
CA GLU A 12 -4.46 3.81 -3.88
C GLU A 12 -5.95 4.01 -3.77
N ILE A 13 -6.72 3.02 -4.20
CA ILE A 13 -8.18 3.00 -4.19
C ILE A 13 -8.67 1.95 -3.20
N TYR A 14 -9.48 2.38 -2.22
CA TYR A 14 -10.28 1.50 -1.38
C TYR A 14 -11.67 1.36 -2.03
N PRO A 15 -11.96 0.25 -2.73
CA PRO A 15 -13.12 0.16 -3.63
C PRO A 15 -14.44 0.51 -2.97
N GLN A 16 -14.70 -0.02 -1.77
CA GLN A 16 -15.94 0.16 -1.03
C GLN A 16 -16.32 1.62 -0.78
N SER A 17 -15.33 2.51 -0.75
CA SER A 17 -15.49 3.91 -0.35
C SER A 17 -15.10 4.91 -1.43
N PHE A 18 -14.79 4.45 -2.66
CA PHE A 18 -14.31 5.37 -3.68
C PHE A 18 -15.44 6.02 -4.49
N LYS A 19 -16.30 5.23 -5.12
CA LYS A 19 -17.48 5.73 -5.85
C LYS A 19 -18.49 4.60 -6.04
N ASP A 20 -19.70 4.84 -5.58
CA ASP A 20 -20.87 3.99 -5.81
C ASP A 20 -21.60 4.47 -7.07
N SER A 21 -21.71 3.59 -8.07
CA SER A 21 -22.38 3.88 -9.34
C SER A 21 -23.82 3.35 -9.42
N ASN A 22 -24.17 2.39 -8.56
CA ASN A 22 -25.44 1.66 -8.62
C ASN A 22 -26.42 2.01 -7.49
N ALA A 23 -26.02 2.91 -6.57
CA ALA A 23 -26.80 3.39 -5.44
C ALA A 23 -27.16 2.30 -4.40
N ASP A 24 -26.27 1.33 -4.16
CA ASP A 24 -26.42 0.35 -3.08
C ASP A 24 -25.73 0.74 -1.78
N GLY A 25 -24.90 1.79 -1.79
CA GLY A 25 -24.17 2.33 -0.65
C GLY A 25 -22.72 1.86 -0.56
N ILE A 26 -22.27 1.04 -1.50
CA ILE A 26 -20.90 0.49 -1.59
C ILE A 26 -20.27 0.92 -2.91
N GLY A 27 -19.03 1.36 -2.89
CA GLY A 27 -18.29 1.68 -4.11
C GLY A 27 -18.05 0.43 -4.97
N ASP A 28 -17.95 0.61 -6.29
CA ASP A 28 -17.90 -0.47 -7.26
C ASP A 28 -16.91 -0.21 -8.41
N PHE A 29 -16.69 -1.22 -9.26
CA PHE A 29 -15.76 -1.14 -10.40
C PHE A 29 -16.18 -0.12 -11.44
N GLN A 30 -17.48 0.03 -11.69
CA GLN A 30 -17.97 1.03 -12.61
C GLN A 30 -17.71 2.44 -12.07
N GLY A 31 -17.88 2.66 -10.77
CA GLY A 31 -17.55 3.92 -10.09
C GLY A 31 -16.05 4.24 -10.18
N ILE A 32 -15.17 3.23 -10.09
CA ILE A 32 -13.73 3.43 -10.33
C ILE A 32 -13.49 3.90 -11.77
N ILE A 33 -14.11 3.24 -12.76
CA ILE A 33 -13.97 3.61 -14.19
C ILE A 33 -14.40 5.05 -14.43
N GLU A 34 -15.51 5.51 -13.84
CA GLU A 34 -16.00 6.88 -13.95
C GLU A 34 -15.03 7.94 -13.42
N LYS A 35 -14.12 7.56 -12.54
CA LYS A 35 -13.18 8.46 -11.88
C LYS A 35 -11.73 8.33 -12.38
N LEU A 36 -11.45 7.48 -13.37
CA LEU A 36 -10.11 7.34 -13.94
C LEU A 36 -9.57 8.65 -14.53
N ASP A 37 -10.43 9.45 -15.16
CA ASP A 37 -10.03 10.74 -15.72
C ASP A 37 -9.61 11.73 -14.63
N TYR A 38 -10.25 11.71 -13.47
CA TYR A 38 -9.85 12.51 -12.32
C TYR A 38 -8.43 12.14 -11.83
N ILE A 39 -8.15 10.85 -11.69
CA ILE A 39 -6.85 10.35 -11.23
C ILE A 39 -5.76 10.69 -12.26
N ASN A 40 -6.05 10.52 -13.54
CA ASN A 40 -5.14 10.88 -14.62
C ASN A 40 -4.88 12.39 -14.68
N GLU A 41 -5.91 13.22 -14.47
CA GLU A 41 -5.81 14.68 -14.42
C GLU A 41 -4.95 15.16 -13.23
N LEU A 42 -5.05 14.52 -12.07
CA LEU A 42 -4.16 14.76 -10.92
C LEU A 42 -2.70 14.52 -11.31
N GLY A 43 -2.47 13.60 -12.24
CA GLY A 43 -1.15 13.23 -12.77
C GLY A 43 -0.67 11.87 -12.32
N CYS A 44 -1.44 11.08 -11.59
CA CYS A 44 -1.12 9.70 -11.28
C CYS A 44 -1.21 8.83 -12.55
N ASN A 45 -0.30 7.87 -12.68
CA ASN A 45 -0.24 6.98 -13.84
C ASN A 45 -0.15 5.50 -13.44
N ALA A 46 -0.43 5.20 -12.20
CA ALA A 46 -0.57 3.84 -11.70
C ALA A 46 -1.62 3.78 -10.59
N LEU A 47 -2.33 2.67 -10.52
CA LEU A 47 -3.35 2.39 -9.51
C LEU A 47 -2.89 1.23 -8.63
N TRP A 48 -3.22 1.30 -7.36
CA TRP A 48 -3.30 0.15 -6.47
C TRP A 48 -4.73 0.02 -5.99
N ILE A 49 -5.39 -1.09 -6.33
CA ILE A 49 -6.75 -1.41 -5.90
C ILE A 49 -6.65 -2.36 -4.71
N ASN A 50 -7.16 -1.93 -3.54
CA ASN A 50 -7.26 -2.77 -2.34
C ASN A 50 -8.10 -4.03 -2.63
N PRO A 51 -8.12 -5.05 -1.73
CA PRO A 51 -8.69 -6.35 -2.03
C PRO A 51 -10.07 -6.29 -2.66
N CYS A 52 -10.19 -6.91 -3.81
CA CYS A 52 -11.43 -6.91 -4.61
C CYS A 52 -11.85 -8.30 -5.09
N PHE A 53 -11.19 -9.35 -4.59
CA PHE A 53 -11.56 -10.75 -4.84
C PHE A 53 -12.72 -11.19 -3.96
N GLU A 54 -13.35 -12.31 -4.32
CA GLU A 54 -14.47 -12.86 -3.56
C GLU A 54 -14.07 -13.15 -2.12
N SER A 55 -14.89 -12.68 -1.19
CA SER A 55 -14.62 -12.69 0.25
C SER A 55 -15.93 -12.66 1.03
N PRO A 56 -16.02 -13.26 2.21
CA PRO A 56 -17.11 -13.02 3.16
C PRO A 56 -16.99 -11.66 3.87
N PHE A 57 -15.90 -10.90 3.64
CA PHE A 57 -15.64 -9.57 4.18
C PHE A 57 -15.57 -9.50 5.71
N GLY A 58 -15.04 -10.52 6.34
CA GLY A 58 -14.71 -10.46 7.78
C GLY A 58 -13.49 -9.56 8.05
N ASP A 59 -12.69 -9.28 7.04
CA ASP A 59 -11.53 -8.38 7.07
C ASP A 59 -11.43 -7.57 5.75
N ALA A 60 -12.53 -6.89 5.40
CA ALA A 60 -12.59 -5.93 4.27
C ALA A 60 -12.07 -6.48 2.92
N GLY A 61 -12.13 -7.79 2.70
CA GLY A 61 -11.66 -8.46 1.50
C GLY A 61 -10.29 -9.14 1.64
N TYR A 62 -9.57 -8.96 2.73
CA TYR A 62 -8.32 -9.68 3.01
C TYR A 62 -8.54 -11.16 3.36
N ASP A 63 -9.74 -11.56 3.74
CA ASP A 63 -10.16 -12.94 3.94
C ASP A 63 -10.74 -13.53 2.64
N VAL A 64 -9.87 -13.81 1.65
CA VAL A 64 -10.24 -14.25 0.30
C VAL A 64 -10.89 -15.64 0.32
N SER A 65 -12.05 -15.79 -0.30
CA SER A 65 -12.74 -17.08 -0.49
C SER A 65 -12.59 -17.67 -1.90
N ASP A 66 -12.30 -16.85 -2.90
CA ASP A 66 -11.91 -17.28 -4.25
C ASP A 66 -10.97 -16.22 -4.88
N TYR A 67 -9.73 -16.62 -5.14
CA TYR A 67 -8.72 -15.73 -5.74
C TYR A 67 -8.97 -15.38 -7.20
N CYS A 68 -9.74 -16.18 -7.93
CA CYS A 68 -9.96 -16.01 -9.37
C CYS A 68 -11.32 -15.39 -9.70
N SER A 69 -12.08 -14.99 -8.69
CA SER A 69 -13.36 -14.32 -8.81
C SER A 69 -13.32 -12.94 -8.19
N ALA A 70 -13.78 -11.93 -8.91
CA ALA A 70 -14.05 -10.62 -8.35
C ALA A 70 -15.24 -10.69 -7.37
N ALA A 71 -15.19 -9.92 -6.30
CA ALA A 71 -16.29 -9.87 -5.33
C ALA A 71 -17.58 -9.33 -5.98
N PRO A 72 -18.70 -10.05 -5.88
CA PRO A 72 -19.95 -9.64 -6.54
C PRO A 72 -20.45 -8.25 -6.14
N ARG A 73 -20.09 -7.77 -4.94
CA ARG A 73 -20.46 -6.41 -4.48
C ARG A 73 -19.81 -5.31 -5.32
N TYR A 74 -18.69 -5.59 -5.99
CA TYR A 74 -17.99 -4.61 -6.83
C TYR A 74 -18.30 -4.79 -8.32
N GLY A 75 -18.74 -5.95 -8.73
CA GLY A 75 -19.00 -6.30 -10.11
C GLY A 75 -18.49 -7.70 -10.48
N THR A 76 -18.12 -7.89 -11.71
CA THR A 76 -17.68 -9.16 -12.29
C THR A 76 -16.20 -9.12 -12.69
N ASN A 77 -15.63 -10.28 -13.03
CA ASN A 77 -14.27 -10.35 -13.62
C ASN A 77 -14.14 -9.49 -14.88
N GLU A 78 -15.20 -9.43 -15.70
CA GLU A 78 -15.20 -8.59 -16.93
C GLU A 78 -15.23 -7.10 -16.59
N ASP A 79 -15.89 -6.69 -15.50
CA ASP A 79 -15.86 -5.30 -15.04
C ASP A 79 -14.46 -4.93 -14.50
N LEU A 80 -13.80 -5.83 -13.76
CA LEU A 80 -12.43 -5.63 -13.31
C LEU A 80 -11.46 -5.56 -14.51
N LYS A 81 -11.61 -6.42 -15.49
CA LYS A 81 -10.85 -6.35 -16.76
C LYS A 81 -11.10 -5.05 -17.54
N ARG A 82 -12.31 -4.48 -17.47
CA ARG A 82 -12.61 -3.17 -18.04
C ARG A 82 -11.80 -2.07 -17.35
N ILE A 83 -11.58 -2.14 -16.03
CA ILE A 83 -10.70 -1.19 -15.32
C ILE A 83 -9.30 -1.22 -15.94
N PHE A 84 -8.71 -2.40 -16.16
CA PHE A 84 -7.39 -2.51 -16.78
C PHE A 84 -7.38 -1.87 -18.17
N THR A 85 -8.37 -2.21 -19.00
CA THR A 85 -8.48 -1.68 -20.36
C THR A 85 -8.63 -0.16 -20.38
N GLU A 86 -9.50 0.39 -19.52
CA GLU A 86 -9.75 1.83 -19.45
C GLU A 86 -8.57 2.61 -18.83
N ALA A 87 -7.86 2.00 -17.86
CA ALA A 87 -6.62 2.55 -17.32
C ALA A 87 -5.51 2.58 -18.39
N HIS A 88 -5.31 1.49 -19.12
CA HIS A 88 -4.31 1.42 -20.20
C HIS A 88 -4.56 2.44 -21.31
N LYS A 89 -5.82 2.70 -21.69
CA LYS A 89 -6.16 3.77 -22.65
C LYS A 89 -5.69 5.16 -22.21
N ARG A 90 -5.51 5.35 -20.89
CA ARG A 90 -5.02 6.57 -20.26
C ARG A 90 -3.54 6.52 -19.91
N ASN A 91 -2.81 5.49 -20.41
CA ASN A 91 -1.41 5.20 -20.03
C ASN A 91 -1.22 5.03 -18.51
N MET A 92 -2.18 4.41 -17.85
CA MET A 92 -2.14 4.09 -16.43
C MET A 92 -1.98 2.57 -16.25
N HIS A 93 -1.19 2.16 -15.25
CA HIS A 93 -0.99 0.77 -14.86
C HIS A 93 -1.84 0.41 -13.64
N VAL A 94 -2.17 -0.87 -13.47
CA VAL A 94 -3.03 -1.32 -12.36
C VAL A 94 -2.38 -2.48 -11.61
N LEU A 95 -2.14 -2.29 -10.31
CA LEU A 95 -1.79 -3.35 -9.38
C LEU A 95 -3.03 -3.79 -8.59
N LEU A 96 -3.21 -5.09 -8.45
CA LEU A 96 -4.19 -5.68 -7.55
C LEU A 96 -3.56 -6.04 -6.21
N ASP A 97 -4.36 -6.05 -5.16
CA ASP A 97 -3.92 -6.54 -3.86
C ASP A 97 -3.94 -8.08 -3.85
N LEU A 98 -2.81 -8.71 -3.57
CA LEU A 98 -2.64 -10.14 -3.46
C LEU A 98 -2.40 -10.51 -2.01
N VAL A 99 -3.22 -11.39 -1.45
CA VAL A 99 -3.13 -11.88 -0.07
C VAL A 99 -2.58 -13.30 -0.04
N PRO A 100 -1.25 -13.51 -0.10
CA PRO A 100 -0.69 -14.85 -0.23
C PRO A 100 -0.55 -15.59 1.11
N GLY A 101 -0.64 -14.89 2.25
CA GLY A 101 -0.34 -15.45 3.57
C GLY A 101 -1.44 -16.36 4.14
N HIS A 102 -2.68 -16.17 3.74
CA HIS A 102 -3.85 -16.86 4.29
C HIS A 102 -5.03 -16.82 3.31
N THR A 103 -6.09 -17.54 3.63
CA THR A 103 -7.39 -17.43 2.97
C THR A 103 -8.49 -17.22 4.01
N SER A 104 -9.72 -16.99 3.58
CA SER A 104 -10.90 -17.20 4.43
C SER A 104 -11.05 -18.68 4.80
N VAL A 105 -11.67 -18.95 5.94
CA VAL A 105 -12.17 -20.31 6.27
C VAL A 105 -13.22 -20.80 5.25
N GLU A 106 -13.81 -19.90 4.48
CA GLU A 106 -14.78 -20.24 3.44
C GLU A 106 -14.14 -20.64 2.11
N HIS A 107 -12.83 -20.45 1.94
CA HIS A 107 -12.13 -20.84 0.74
C HIS A 107 -12.22 -22.34 0.47
N LYS A 108 -12.44 -22.72 -0.79
CA LYS A 108 -12.53 -24.13 -1.19
C LYS A 108 -11.31 -24.94 -0.75
N TRP A 109 -10.12 -24.40 -0.86
CA TRP A 109 -8.89 -25.08 -0.44
C TRP A 109 -8.92 -25.41 1.05
N PHE A 110 -9.42 -24.51 1.89
CA PHE A 110 -9.50 -24.75 3.34
C PHE A 110 -10.56 -25.80 3.67
N LYS A 111 -11.76 -25.68 3.09
CA LYS A 111 -12.84 -26.66 3.26
C LYS A 111 -12.39 -28.09 2.88
N GLU A 112 -11.62 -28.24 1.82
CA GLU A 112 -11.05 -29.53 1.44
C GLU A 112 -9.91 -29.97 2.39
N SER A 113 -9.07 -29.05 2.86
CA SER A 113 -7.99 -29.31 3.80
C SER A 113 -8.49 -29.82 5.17
N MET A 114 -9.69 -29.41 5.59
CA MET A 114 -10.31 -29.84 6.86
C MET A 114 -10.80 -31.29 6.87
N LYS A 115 -10.91 -31.96 5.71
CA LYS A 115 -11.45 -33.32 5.63
C LYS A 115 -10.50 -34.33 6.28
N ALA A 116 -11.02 -35.31 7.00
CA ALA A 116 -10.23 -36.39 7.62
C ALA A 116 -9.48 -37.22 6.57
N LYS A 117 -10.10 -37.48 5.41
CA LYS A 117 -9.44 -38.17 4.31
C LYS A 117 -8.47 -37.23 3.61
N ARG A 118 -7.19 -37.61 3.58
CA ARG A 118 -6.16 -36.83 2.86
C ARG A 118 -6.49 -36.68 1.39
N ASN A 119 -6.26 -35.46 0.87
CA ASN A 119 -6.46 -35.06 -0.51
C ASN A 119 -5.37 -34.07 -0.93
N GLU A 120 -5.44 -33.53 -2.12
CA GLU A 120 -4.46 -32.59 -2.67
C GLU A 120 -4.33 -31.26 -1.91
N TYR A 121 -5.33 -30.89 -1.09
CA TYR A 121 -5.33 -29.66 -0.30
C TYR A 121 -4.90 -29.89 1.16
N SER A 122 -4.72 -31.15 1.60
CA SER A 122 -4.44 -31.46 3.00
C SER A 122 -3.21 -30.76 3.57
N ASP A 123 -2.22 -30.50 2.73
CA ASP A 123 -0.95 -29.85 3.10
C ASP A 123 -0.87 -28.40 2.58
N ARG A 124 -2.00 -27.83 2.09
CA ARG A 124 -2.09 -26.46 1.61
C ARG A 124 -2.05 -25.44 2.76
N TYR A 125 -2.45 -25.86 3.96
CA TYR A 125 -2.46 -25.07 5.19
C TYR A 125 -1.55 -25.72 6.22
N ILE A 126 -1.17 -24.93 7.22
CA ILE A 126 -0.30 -25.39 8.30
C ILE A 126 -1.17 -26.05 9.39
N TRP A 127 -1.00 -27.36 9.56
CA TRP A 127 -1.70 -28.16 10.59
C TRP A 127 -0.70 -28.87 11.47
N THR A 128 -0.99 -28.92 12.79
CA THR A 128 -0.31 -29.82 13.72
C THR A 128 -0.85 -31.24 13.57
N ASP A 129 -0.18 -32.24 14.16
CA ASP A 129 -0.60 -33.65 14.09
C ASP A 129 -1.77 -33.96 15.06
N SER A 130 -1.99 -33.12 16.07
CA SER A 130 -3.05 -33.32 17.06
C SER A 130 -3.64 -31.99 17.53
N ILE A 131 -4.94 -32.01 17.89
CA ILE A 131 -5.62 -30.87 18.51
C ILE A 131 -5.02 -30.46 19.86
N TRP A 132 -4.27 -31.35 20.49
CA TRP A 132 -3.58 -31.11 21.77
C TRP A 132 -2.21 -30.46 21.56
N GLU A 133 -1.73 -30.41 20.35
CA GLU A 133 -0.46 -29.78 20.01
C GLU A 133 -0.68 -28.33 19.63
N GLU A 134 -0.04 -27.45 20.38
CA GLU A 134 -0.09 -26.00 20.16
C GLU A 134 1.14 -25.56 19.36
N PRO A 135 0.94 -24.88 18.21
CA PRO A 135 2.05 -24.32 17.47
C PRO A 135 2.66 -23.15 18.26
N GLU A 136 3.84 -23.38 18.82
CA GLU A 136 4.52 -22.39 19.68
C GLU A 136 4.73 -21.06 18.96
N GLY A 137 4.32 -19.95 19.57
CA GLY A 137 4.46 -18.60 19.04
C GLY A 137 3.52 -18.24 17.88
N MET A 138 2.59 -19.13 17.49
CA MET A 138 1.64 -18.88 16.40
C MET A 138 0.19 -19.06 16.91
N GLY A 139 -0.72 -18.17 16.48
CA GLY A 139 -2.15 -18.36 16.72
C GLY A 139 -2.67 -19.60 15.99
N CYS A 140 -3.69 -20.27 16.55
CA CYS A 140 -4.33 -21.41 15.90
C CYS A 140 -5.82 -21.51 16.20
N ILE A 141 -6.55 -22.20 15.30
CA ILE A 141 -7.94 -22.61 15.49
C ILE A 141 -8.03 -24.13 15.64
N ARG A 142 -9.01 -24.58 16.45
CA ARG A 142 -9.19 -25.99 16.80
C ARG A 142 -10.66 -26.40 16.74
N GLY A 143 -10.93 -27.66 16.50
CA GLY A 143 -12.26 -28.25 16.64
C GLY A 143 -13.27 -27.85 15.56
N ILE A 144 -12.80 -27.32 14.43
CA ILE A 144 -13.63 -26.94 13.28
C ILE A 144 -13.49 -27.88 12.07
N SER A 145 -12.72 -28.97 12.21
CA SER A 145 -12.37 -29.86 11.11
C SER A 145 -12.65 -31.32 11.44
N ASP A 146 -12.87 -32.17 10.42
CA ASP A 146 -13.00 -33.62 10.58
C ASP A 146 -11.63 -34.31 10.82
N ARG A 147 -10.52 -33.63 10.41
CA ARG A 147 -9.16 -34.13 10.69
C ARG A 147 -8.71 -33.73 12.08
N ASP A 148 -7.85 -34.55 12.69
CA ASP A 148 -7.12 -34.16 13.89
C ASP A 148 -6.09 -33.06 13.57
N GLY A 149 -5.79 -32.20 14.53
CA GLY A 149 -4.83 -31.12 14.39
C GLY A 149 -5.38 -29.75 14.72
N SER A 150 -4.46 -28.83 15.02
CA SER A 150 -4.73 -27.38 15.16
C SER A 150 -4.26 -26.70 13.89
N CYS A 151 -5.08 -25.84 13.28
CA CYS A 151 -4.70 -25.06 12.12
C CYS A 151 -4.09 -23.73 12.54
N VAL A 152 -2.91 -23.41 12.04
CA VAL A 152 -2.28 -22.09 12.25
C VAL A 152 -3.09 -21.01 11.54
N VAL A 153 -3.25 -19.86 12.19
CA VAL A 153 -3.86 -18.66 11.59
C VAL A 153 -2.82 -17.57 11.40
N ASN A 154 -3.08 -16.67 10.47
CA ASN A 154 -2.12 -15.61 10.17
C ASN A 154 -2.43 -14.32 10.95
N PHE A 155 -3.63 -13.75 10.81
CA PHE A 155 -4.02 -12.51 11.45
C PHE A 155 -5.30 -12.68 12.30
N PHE A 156 -6.46 -12.96 11.69
CA PHE A 156 -7.70 -13.25 12.41
C PHE A 156 -7.96 -14.77 12.52
N SER A 157 -8.81 -15.16 13.46
CA SER A 157 -9.19 -16.57 13.65
C SER A 157 -9.86 -17.21 12.43
N HIS A 158 -10.43 -16.43 11.53
CA HIS A 158 -11.03 -16.88 10.27
C HIS A 158 -10.08 -16.81 9.07
N GLN A 159 -8.77 -16.63 9.32
CA GLN A 159 -7.72 -16.53 8.30
C GLN A 159 -6.67 -17.62 8.47
N PRO A 160 -6.99 -18.89 8.11
CA PRO A 160 -6.03 -19.99 8.16
C PRO A 160 -4.82 -19.74 7.27
N ALA A 161 -3.63 -19.99 7.85
CA ALA A 161 -2.35 -19.72 7.20
C ALA A 161 -2.06 -20.73 6.08
N LEU A 162 -1.74 -20.24 4.89
CA LEU A 162 -1.23 -21.04 3.78
C LEU A 162 0.17 -21.57 4.10
N ASN A 163 0.46 -22.78 3.68
CA ASN A 163 1.70 -23.48 3.99
C ASN A 163 2.77 -23.25 2.92
N TYR A 164 3.70 -22.34 3.18
CA TYR A 164 4.92 -22.15 2.39
C TYR A 164 6.14 -22.84 3.03
N GLY A 165 5.91 -23.60 4.11
CA GLY A 165 6.94 -24.33 4.83
C GLY A 165 7.62 -23.54 5.93
N PHE A 166 8.57 -24.22 6.56
CA PHE A 166 9.38 -23.72 7.65
C PHE A 166 10.84 -23.64 7.20
N TYR A 167 11.53 -22.58 7.59
CA TYR A 167 12.96 -22.45 7.32
C TYR A 167 13.79 -23.36 8.24
N LYS A 168 13.42 -23.40 9.53
CA LYS A 168 13.96 -24.35 10.51
C LYS A 168 12.84 -25.31 10.93
N ILE A 169 13.13 -26.61 10.87
CA ILE A 169 12.22 -27.69 11.30
C ILE A 169 12.60 -28.08 12.72
N ASP A 170 11.69 -27.93 13.66
CA ASP A 170 11.87 -28.31 15.07
C ASP A 170 10.73 -29.22 15.61
N ARG A 171 9.70 -29.47 14.81
CA ARG A 171 8.56 -30.35 15.13
C ARG A 171 8.25 -31.30 13.97
N PRO A 172 7.76 -32.52 14.26
CA PRO A 172 7.48 -33.53 13.22
C PRO A 172 6.45 -33.14 12.17
N TRP A 173 5.44 -32.32 12.55
CA TRP A 173 4.37 -31.86 11.68
C TRP A 173 4.77 -30.72 10.74
N GLN A 174 5.90 -30.08 10.99
CA GLN A 174 6.39 -28.99 10.14
C GLN A 174 6.95 -29.56 8.82
N GLN A 175 6.65 -28.88 7.75
CA GLN A 175 7.18 -29.18 6.41
C GLN A 175 8.25 -28.16 6.03
N SER A 176 9.32 -28.63 5.40
CA SER A 176 10.30 -27.72 4.82
C SER A 176 9.73 -27.02 3.58
N MET A 177 10.31 -25.90 3.19
CA MET A 177 9.95 -25.21 1.96
C MET A 177 10.06 -26.07 0.70
N ASP A 178 10.92 -27.10 0.75
CA ASP A 178 11.19 -28.00 -0.37
C ASP A 178 10.24 -29.22 -0.40
N ASP A 179 9.38 -29.38 0.60
CA ASP A 179 8.39 -30.45 0.63
C ASP A 179 7.24 -30.20 -0.36
N LYS A 180 6.52 -31.26 -0.69
CA LYS A 180 5.48 -31.25 -1.72
C LYS A 180 4.34 -30.25 -1.39
N GLY A 181 3.90 -30.18 -0.12
CA GLY A 181 2.82 -29.29 0.31
C GLY A 181 3.15 -27.83 0.05
N PRO A 182 4.24 -27.29 0.64
CA PRO A 182 4.69 -25.92 0.41
C PRO A 182 4.95 -25.57 -1.07
N ARG A 183 5.58 -26.47 -1.83
CA ARG A 183 5.78 -26.26 -3.27
C ARG A 183 4.46 -26.14 -4.03
N ASN A 184 3.50 -27.01 -3.74
CA ASN A 184 2.17 -26.95 -4.37
C ASN A 184 1.42 -25.68 -4.00
N THR A 185 1.62 -25.15 -2.79
CA THR A 185 1.04 -23.87 -2.35
C THR A 185 1.63 -22.71 -3.16
N LEU A 186 2.94 -22.68 -3.31
CA LEU A 186 3.63 -21.66 -4.12
C LEU A 186 3.17 -21.70 -5.59
N GLU A 187 3.11 -22.89 -6.21
CA GLU A 187 2.65 -22.99 -7.60
C GLU A 187 1.19 -22.57 -7.77
N ALA A 188 0.31 -22.93 -6.82
CA ALA A 188 -1.08 -22.45 -6.86
C ALA A 188 -1.19 -20.92 -6.75
N MET A 189 -0.34 -20.28 -5.96
CA MET A 189 -0.32 -18.81 -5.88
C MET A 189 0.22 -18.18 -7.18
N LYS A 190 1.22 -18.80 -7.82
CA LYS A 190 1.66 -18.38 -9.17
C LYS A 190 0.55 -18.55 -10.22
N ASP A 191 -0.30 -19.57 -10.11
CA ASP A 191 -1.44 -19.74 -11.01
C ASP A 191 -2.49 -18.64 -10.81
N VAL A 192 -2.71 -18.20 -9.57
CA VAL A 192 -3.54 -17.02 -9.27
C VAL A 192 -2.94 -15.75 -9.92
N MET A 193 -1.65 -15.53 -9.74
CA MET A 193 -0.97 -14.38 -10.36
C MET A 193 -1.08 -14.44 -11.90
N ARG A 194 -0.84 -15.61 -12.49
CA ARG A 194 -0.96 -15.84 -13.94
C ARG A 194 -2.35 -15.55 -14.47
N PHE A 195 -3.39 -15.93 -13.71
CA PHE A 195 -4.77 -15.67 -14.08
C PHE A 195 -5.03 -14.17 -14.27
N TRP A 196 -4.69 -13.34 -13.29
CA TRP A 196 -4.95 -11.90 -13.34
C TRP A 196 -4.03 -11.15 -14.31
N LEU A 197 -2.76 -11.55 -14.42
CA LEU A 197 -1.83 -10.98 -15.39
C LEU A 197 -2.30 -11.25 -16.83
N ASN A 198 -2.82 -12.44 -17.12
CA ASN A 198 -3.42 -12.75 -18.41
C ASN A 198 -4.72 -11.99 -18.68
N MET A 199 -5.44 -11.57 -17.63
CA MET A 199 -6.60 -10.69 -17.77
C MET A 199 -6.22 -9.23 -18.00
N GLY A 200 -4.96 -8.85 -17.75
CA GLY A 200 -4.42 -7.55 -18.10
C GLY A 200 -4.02 -6.65 -16.92
N CYS A 201 -3.98 -7.13 -15.67
CA CYS A 201 -3.36 -6.33 -14.61
C CYS A 201 -1.84 -6.23 -14.82
N ASP A 202 -1.22 -5.19 -14.26
CA ASP A 202 0.21 -4.90 -14.42
C ASP A 202 1.06 -5.40 -13.24
N GLY A 203 0.44 -6.12 -12.30
CA GLY A 203 1.15 -6.70 -11.16
C GLY A 203 0.36 -6.64 -9.86
N PHE A 204 1.09 -6.67 -8.74
CA PHE A 204 0.47 -6.86 -7.43
C PHE A 204 1.11 -6.01 -6.33
N ARG A 205 0.27 -5.50 -5.44
CA ARG A 205 0.66 -5.21 -4.06
C ARG A 205 0.49 -6.49 -3.25
N VAL A 206 1.50 -6.88 -2.51
CA VAL A 206 1.52 -8.17 -1.81
C VAL A 206 1.39 -7.95 -0.31
N ASP A 207 0.28 -8.43 0.22
CA ASP A 207 -0.07 -8.36 1.63
C ASP A 207 0.87 -9.21 2.49
N MET A 208 1.31 -8.68 3.64
CA MET A 208 2.12 -9.37 4.65
C MET A 208 3.27 -10.21 4.05
N ALA A 209 3.95 -9.70 3.04
CA ALA A 209 4.92 -10.45 2.22
C ALA A 209 6.09 -11.04 3.02
N GLY A 210 6.42 -10.46 4.17
CA GLY A 210 7.55 -10.88 5.01
C GLY A 210 7.31 -12.11 5.87
N SER A 211 6.07 -12.61 5.98
CA SER A 211 5.67 -13.60 6.99
C SER A 211 5.32 -14.99 6.46
N LEU A 212 5.58 -15.27 5.16
CA LEU A 212 5.09 -16.48 4.51
C LEU A 212 5.78 -17.75 4.99
N VAL A 213 7.10 -17.77 5.03
CA VAL A 213 7.90 -18.90 5.56
C VAL A 213 7.97 -18.77 7.09
N LYS A 214 7.71 -19.84 7.80
CA LYS A 214 7.70 -19.83 9.27
C LYS A 214 9.07 -20.23 9.84
N ASN A 215 9.33 -19.90 11.10
CA ASN A 215 10.63 -20.09 11.78
C ASN A 215 11.81 -19.50 10.97
N ASP A 216 11.60 -18.32 10.38
CA ASP A 216 12.52 -17.64 9.45
C ASP A 216 12.90 -16.24 9.97
N GLU A 217 13.50 -16.14 11.14
CA GLU A 217 13.81 -14.87 11.84
C GLU A 217 14.63 -13.89 11.00
N GLU A 218 15.56 -14.40 10.18
CA GLU A 218 16.39 -13.57 9.30
C GLU A 218 15.73 -13.29 7.92
N GLY A 219 14.57 -13.89 7.64
CA GLY A 219 13.86 -13.74 6.37
C GLY A 219 14.49 -14.47 5.17
N LYS A 220 15.48 -15.33 5.40
CA LYS A 220 16.22 -16.02 4.32
C LYS A 220 15.36 -16.95 3.48
N GLY A 221 14.45 -17.67 4.12
CA GLY A 221 13.50 -18.55 3.44
C GLY A 221 12.51 -17.75 2.63
N THR A 222 11.95 -16.71 3.22
CA THR A 222 11.00 -15.82 2.56
C THR A 222 11.64 -15.08 1.37
N ILE A 223 12.89 -14.61 1.51
CA ILE A 223 13.67 -14.07 0.39
C ILE A 223 13.79 -15.08 -0.75
N LYS A 224 14.20 -16.34 -0.46
CA LYS A 224 14.33 -17.40 -1.46
C LYS A 224 13.00 -17.70 -2.15
N LEU A 225 11.89 -17.71 -1.41
CA LEU A 225 10.55 -17.92 -1.96
C LEU A 225 10.20 -16.82 -2.98
N TRP A 226 10.39 -15.55 -2.61
CA TRP A 226 10.07 -14.45 -3.49
C TRP A 226 11.00 -14.32 -4.69
N GLN A 227 12.27 -14.71 -4.56
CA GLN A 227 13.19 -14.85 -5.71
C GLN A 227 12.65 -15.84 -6.75
N ASN A 228 12.07 -16.95 -6.30
CA ASN A 228 11.43 -17.92 -7.19
C ASN A 228 10.18 -17.34 -7.88
N VAL A 229 9.37 -16.53 -7.17
CA VAL A 229 8.25 -15.81 -7.79
C VAL A 229 8.75 -14.77 -8.78
N ARG A 230 9.82 -14.04 -8.46
CA ARG A 230 10.42 -13.07 -9.36
C ARG A 230 10.95 -13.71 -10.65
N GLU A 231 11.62 -14.86 -10.57
CA GLU A 231 12.07 -15.61 -11.75
C GLU A 231 10.88 -16.03 -12.64
N PHE A 232 9.77 -16.42 -12.02
CA PHE A 232 8.53 -16.72 -12.74
C PHE A 232 8.02 -15.49 -13.49
N LEU A 233 7.93 -14.34 -12.84
CA LEU A 233 7.48 -13.09 -13.47
C LEU A 233 8.41 -12.64 -14.59
N ASP A 234 9.71 -12.62 -14.33
CA ASP A 234 10.69 -12.20 -15.35
C ASP A 234 10.63 -13.06 -16.61
N ARG A 235 10.26 -14.35 -16.48
CA ARG A 235 10.13 -15.28 -17.61
C ARG A 235 8.81 -15.13 -18.35
N GLU A 236 7.67 -15.01 -17.65
CA GLU A 236 6.35 -15.09 -18.26
C GLU A 236 5.69 -13.68 -18.41
N PHE A 237 6.02 -12.75 -17.54
CA PHE A 237 5.41 -11.41 -17.47
C PHE A 237 6.45 -10.32 -17.13
N PRO A 238 7.44 -10.08 -18.01
CA PRO A 238 8.60 -9.23 -17.70
C PRO A 238 8.27 -7.76 -17.40
N ASP A 239 7.09 -7.30 -17.80
CA ASP A 239 6.62 -5.93 -17.52
C ASP A 239 5.78 -5.83 -16.24
N ALA A 240 5.46 -6.96 -15.59
CA ALA A 240 4.73 -6.95 -14.33
C ALA A 240 5.59 -6.39 -13.19
N ALA A 241 4.93 -5.77 -12.20
CA ALA A 241 5.58 -5.21 -11.02
C ALA A 241 4.99 -5.77 -9.72
N MET A 242 5.81 -5.84 -8.68
CA MET A 242 5.37 -6.17 -7.33
C MET A 242 5.82 -5.10 -6.35
N VAL A 243 4.92 -4.69 -5.47
CA VAL A 243 5.24 -3.93 -4.26
C VAL A 243 4.87 -4.76 -3.04
N SER A 244 5.80 -4.88 -2.10
CA SER A 244 5.57 -5.64 -0.87
C SER A 244 5.03 -4.76 0.25
N GLU A 245 4.15 -5.32 1.05
CA GLU A 245 3.95 -4.90 2.42
C GLU A 245 4.86 -5.74 3.32
N TRP A 246 6.12 -5.31 3.44
CA TRP A 246 7.10 -5.96 4.30
C TRP A 246 7.69 -4.97 5.32
N GLY A 247 7.95 -3.74 4.89
CA GLY A 247 8.50 -2.70 5.75
C GLY A 247 9.99 -2.87 6.05
N GLU A 248 10.67 -3.79 5.36
CA GLU A 248 12.11 -4.04 5.44
C GLU A 248 12.69 -4.10 4.01
N PRO A 249 12.90 -2.93 3.36
CA PRO A 249 13.33 -2.88 1.96
C PRO A 249 14.64 -3.62 1.67
N ASP A 250 15.52 -3.72 2.65
CA ASP A 250 16.75 -4.48 2.55
C ASP A 250 16.52 -5.98 2.37
N LYS A 251 15.42 -6.54 2.90
CA LYS A 251 15.04 -7.95 2.69
C LYS A 251 14.17 -8.12 1.45
N SER A 252 13.12 -7.33 1.34
CA SER A 252 12.13 -7.48 0.27
C SER A 252 12.71 -7.24 -1.13
N LEU A 253 13.53 -6.19 -1.28
CA LEU A 253 14.17 -5.89 -2.58
C LEU A 253 15.24 -6.93 -2.94
N LEU A 254 15.93 -7.50 -1.96
CA LEU A 254 16.80 -8.67 -2.17
C LEU A 254 16.00 -9.93 -2.51
N GLY A 255 14.76 -10.04 -2.01
CA GLY A 255 13.79 -11.06 -2.37
C GLY A 255 13.23 -10.95 -3.78
N GLY A 256 13.53 -9.85 -4.50
CA GLY A 256 13.12 -9.67 -5.90
C GLY A 256 11.89 -8.80 -6.08
N PHE A 257 11.34 -8.19 -5.03
CA PHE A 257 10.33 -7.16 -5.18
C PHE A 257 10.87 -5.97 -5.96
N HIS A 258 10.01 -5.32 -6.72
CA HIS A 258 10.36 -4.10 -7.44
C HIS A 258 10.31 -2.88 -6.52
N MET A 259 9.43 -2.94 -5.52
CA MET A 259 9.14 -1.87 -4.56
C MET A 259 8.85 -2.46 -3.18
N ASP A 260 9.18 -1.70 -2.12
CA ASP A 260 8.71 -1.93 -0.77
C ASP A 260 8.38 -0.61 -0.09
N PHE A 261 7.49 -0.65 0.89
CA PHE A 261 7.07 0.52 1.64
C PHE A 261 7.89 0.72 2.92
N LEU A 262 8.10 1.99 3.29
CA LEU A 262 8.31 2.40 4.68
C LEU A 262 6.95 2.78 5.27
N LEU A 263 6.48 2.02 6.25
CA LEU A 263 5.14 2.12 6.81
C LEU A 263 5.16 2.53 8.30
N HIS A 264 3.96 2.67 8.88
CA HIS A 264 3.75 3.03 10.27
C HIS A 264 4.14 1.93 11.28
N PHE A 265 4.47 0.74 10.81
CA PHE A 265 5.00 -0.36 11.61
C PHE A 265 6.47 -0.66 11.27
N GLY A 266 7.10 -1.52 12.09
CA GLY A 266 8.52 -1.82 11.95
C GLY A 266 9.43 -0.66 12.35
N PRO A 267 10.72 -0.73 12.01
CA PRO A 267 11.72 0.23 12.46
C PRO A 267 11.86 1.45 11.53
N SER A 268 10.83 1.80 10.77
CA SER A 268 10.91 2.77 9.68
C SER A 268 11.00 4.23 10.14
N HIS A 269 10.55 4.55 11.35
CA HIS A 269 10.36 5.92 11.85
C HIS A 269 9.44 6.79 10.95
N TYR A 270 8.60 6.15 10.14
CA TYR A 270 7.67 6.84 9.26
C TYR A 270 6.67 7.72 10.01
N ASN A 271 6.23 7.29 11.22
CA ASN A 271 5.30 8.07 12.04
C ASN A 271 5.87 9.40 12.50
N ASP A 272 7.20 9.50 12.65
CA ASP A 272 7.88 10.73 13.08
C ASP A 272 7.73 11.86 12.05
N LEU A 273 7.47 11.51 10.79
CA LEU A 273 7.23 12.48 9.73
C LEU A 273 5.88 13.19 9.91
N PHE A 274 4.79 12.40 10.17
CA PHE A 274 3.42 12.89 9.97
C PHE A 274 2.44 12.57 11.10
N ARG A 275 2.67 11.50 11.90
CA ARG A 275 1.61 10.85 12.69
C ARG A 275 1.89 10.73 14.20
N CYS A 276 3.10 11.03 14.66
CA CYS A 276 3.41 11.11 16.09
C CYS A 276 2.83 12.39 16.72
N ASP A 277 3.00 12.58 18.04
CA ASP A 277 2.46 13.76 18.74
C ASP A 277 3.12 15.06 18.30
N GLU A 278 4.41 15.04 17.95
CA GLU A 278 5.16 16.18 17.41
C GLU A 278 5.76 15.80 16.04
N PRO A 279 4.93 15.75 14.97
CA PRO A 279 5.42 15.35 13.65
C PRO A 279 6.42 16.37 13.09
N TYR A 280 7.40 15.87 12.33
CA TYR A 280 8.39 16.75 11.74
C TYR A 280 7.77 17.81 10.80
N PHE A 281 6.76 17.41 10.03
CA PHE A 281 6.07 18.27 9.08
C PHE A 281 5.01 19.18 9.73
N SER A 282 5.01 19.31 11.07
CA SER A 282 4.16 20.25 11.79
C SER A 282 4.79 21.63 11.88
N ILE A 283 3.97 22.67 11.71
CA ILE A 283 4.31 24.08 11.91
C ILE A 283 4.91 24.39 13.30
N ARG A 284 4.68 23.49 14.29
CA ARG A 284 5.20 23.63 15.65
C ARG A 284 6.73 23.57 15.72
N GLY A 285 7.40 22.97 14.72
CA GLY A 285 8.84 22.93 14.63
C GLY A 285 9.55 22.17 15.77
N LYS A 286 8.92 21.10 16.27
CA LYS A 286 9.43 20.29 17.39
C LYS A 286 9.77 18.85 17.02
N GLY A 287 9.44 18.43 15.81
CA GLY A 287 9.66 17.08 15.33
C GLY A 287 11.13 16.76 15.10
N ASP A 288 11.39 15.49 14.83
CA ASP A 288 12.71 14.96 14.51
C ASP A 288 12.64 14.07 13.28
N ILE A 289 13.46 14.35 12.27
CA ILE A 289 13.53 13.56 11.04
C ILE A 289 14.76 12.64 11.01
N SER A 290 15.67 12.78 11.97
CA SER A 290 16.99 12.15 11.92
C SER A 290 16.91 10.63 11.89
N GLU A 291 16.05 10.02 12.72
CA GLU A 291 15.92 8.56 12.80
C GLU A 291 15.31 7.99 11.52
N PHE A 292 14.32 8.65 10.94
CA PHE A 292 13.78 8.27 9.63
C PHE A 292 14.86 8.31 8.54
N VAL A 293 15.64 9.39 8.49
CA VAL A 293 16.72 9.54 7.50
C VAL A 293 17.82 8.49 7.69
N ASN A 294 18.19 8.19 8.95
CA ASN A 294 19.17 7.15 9.26
C ASN A 294 18.68 5.78 8.76
N LYS A 295 17.41 5.44 9.06
CA LYS A 295 16.83 4.17 8.62
C LYS A 295 16.65 4.10 7.11
N TYR A 296 16.25 5.21 6.48
CA TYR A 296 16.17 5.30 5.03
C TYR A 296 17.53 5.04 4.37
N LYS A 297 18.62 5.69 4.85
CA LYS A 297 19.98 5.47 4.35
C LYS A 297 20.42 4.02 4.49
N GLU A 298 20.20 3.44 5.68
CA GLU A 298 20.55 2.05 5.96
C GLU A 298 19.84 1.09 4.96
N SER A 299 18.51 1.24 4.80
CA SER A 299 17.73 0.43 3.88
C SER A 299 18.15 0.64 2.42
N TYR A 300 18.44 1.88 2.03
CA TYR A 300 18.88 2.22 0.68
C TYR A 300 20.23 1.58 0.31
N GLU A 301 21.18 1.55 1.25
CA GLU A 301 22.49 0.91 1.09
C GLU A 301 22.37 -0.62 1.09
N LYS A 302 21.68 -1.19 2.08
CA LYS A 302 21.54 -2.65 2.25
C LYS A 302 20.73 -3.30 1.13
N SER A 303 19.74 -2.62 0.56
CA SER A 303 18.99 -3.10 -0.59
C SER A 303 19.81 -3.21 -1.88
N GLN A 304 21.04 -2.70 -1.88
CA GLN A 304 21.93 -2.65 -3.06
C GLN A 304 21.25 -1.95 -4.25
N ARG A 305 20.29 -1.10 -3.99
CA ARG A 305 19.49 -0.37 -5.01
C ARG A 305 18.79 -1.30 -6.02
N LYS A 306 18.44 -2.52 -5.60
CA LYS A 306 17.79 -3.52 -6.48
C LYS A 306 16.34 -3.21 -6.80
N GLY A 307 15.73 -2.25 -6.09
CA GLY A 307 14.35 -1.80 -6.28
C GLY A 307 14.13 -0.42 -5.69
N LEU A 308 12.87 -0.05 -5.49
CA LEU A 308 12.45 1.26 -5.03
C LEU A 308 11.93 1.21 -3.60
N ILE A 309 12.39 2.13 -2.76
CA ILE A 309 11.83 2.37 -1.43
C ILE A 309 10.73 3.41 -1.57
N CYS A 310 9.51 3.05 -1.22
CA CYS A 310 8.33 3.88 -1.41
C CYS A 310 7.83 4.45 -0.07
N ILE A 311 7.49 5.73 -0.08
CA ILE A 311 6.92 6.44 1.07
C ILE A 311 5.50 6.86 0.68
N PRO A 312 4.44 6.21 1.23
CA PRO A 312 3.07 6.58 0.92
C PRO A 312 2.62 7.81 1.69
N SER A 313 1.60 8.52 1.20
CA SER A 313 0.91 9.55 1.97
C SER A 313 0.14 8.91 3.14
N GLY A 314 -0.50 7.82 2.89
CA GLY A 314 -1.25 7.01 3.81
C GLY A 314 -1.65 5.70 3.16
N ASN A 315 -2.46 4.92 3.86
CA ASN A 315 -3.19 3.78 3.36
C ASN A 315 -4.45 3.52 4.20
N HIS A 316 -5.19 2.47 3.89
CA HIS A 316 -6.44 2.08 4.57
C HIS A 316 -6.25 1.56 6.01
N ASP A 317 -4.99 1.40 6.47
CA ASP A 317 -4.64 0.86 7.80
C ASP A 317 -4.02 1.88 8.74
N MET A 318 -3.89 3.14 8.32
CA MET A 318 -3.31 4.18 9.16
C MET A 318 -4.15 5.45 9.16
N ASP A 319 -3.96 6.29 10.19
CA ASP A 319 -4.60 7.60 10.26
C ASP A 319 -4.28 8.45 9.01
N ARG A 320 -5.26 9.23 8.55
CA ARG A 320 -5.05 10.19 7.47
C ARG A 320 -4.08 11.30 7.88
N LEU A 321 -3.31 11.83 6.93
CA LEU A 321 -2.37 12.93 7.18
C LEU A 321 -3.08 14.17 7.80
N ALA A 322 -4.26 14.52 7.30
CA ALA A 322 -5.05 15.66 7.75
C ALA A 322 -5.64 15.51 9.16
N LYS A 323 -5.42 14.38 9.85
CA LYS A 323 -5.75 14.24 11.27
C LYS A 323 -4.86 15.11 12.15
N ARG A 324 -3.61 15.33 11.75
CA ARG A 324 -2.60 16.06 12.53
C ARG A 324 -2.03 17.27 11.81
N LEU A 325 -2.04 17.30 10.49
CA LEU A 325 -1.47 18.35 9.67
C LEU A 325 -2.58 19.24 9.06
N ASN A 326 -2.39 20.54 9.10
CA ASN A 326 -3.23 21.50 8.40
C ASN A 326 -2.88 21.55 6.90
N GLU A 327 -3.63 22.31 6.10
CA GLU A 327 -3.47 22.35 4.66
C GLU A 327 -2.06 22.82 4.20
N ASN A 328 -1.48 23.81 4.85
CA ASN A 328 -0.14 24.29 4.48
C ASN A 328 0.94 23.28 4.86
N GLU A 329 0.80 22.64 6.02
CA GLU A 329 1.67 21.54 6.43
C GLU A 329 1.56 20.35 5.46
N LEU A 330 0.36 20.04 4.97
CA LEU A 330 0.13 19.00 3.95
C LEU A 330 0.83 19.35 2.63
N LYS A 331 0.79 20.61 2.16
CA LYS A 331 1.49 21.03 0.94
C LYS A 331 2.99 20.76 1.03
N ILE A 332 3.61 21.05 2.18
CA ILE A 332 5.04 20.80 2.41
C ILE A 332 5.31 19.28 2.54
N ALA A 333 4.43 18.55 3.22
CA ALA A 333 4.54 17.08 3.31
C ALA A 333 4.47 16.41 1.93
N PHE A 334 3.57 16.86 1.05
CA PHE A 334 3.52 16.37 -0.33
C PHE A 334 4.72 16.82 -1.18
N ALA A 335 5.29 17.99 -0.93
CA ALA A 335 6.55 18.40 -1.57
C ALA A 335 7.68 17.42 -1.20
N PHE A 336 7.75 16.96 0.06
CA PHE A 336 8.66 15.89 0.48
C PHE A 336 8.33 14.58 -0.24
N LEU A 337 7.12 14.04 -0.12
CA LEU A 337 6.71 12.77 -0.72
C LEU A 337 7.00 12.70 -2.23
N LEU A 338 6.71 13.79 -2.95
CA LEU A 338 6.87 13.87 -4.39
C LEU A 338 8.29 14.21 -4.86
N SER A 339 9.19 14.61 -3.97
CA SER A 339 10.59 14.86 -4.30
C SER A 339 11.56 13.79 -3.80
N MET A 340 11.14 12.88 -2.91
CA MET A 340 11.94 11.71 -2.51
C MET A 340 12.10 10.71 -3.66
N PRO A 341 13.18 9.87 -3.67
CA PRO A 341 13.29 8.72 -4.57
C PRO A 341 12.15 7.72 -4.40
N GLY A 342 12.12 6.71 -5.24
CA GLY A 342 11.08 5.68 -5.22
C GLY A 342 9.84 6.09 -6.00
N ALA A 343 8.77 5.33 -5.91
CA ALA A 343 7.48 5.66 -6.49
C ALA A 343 6.55 6.21 -5.38
N PRO A 344 6.01 7.42 -5.52
CA PRO A 344 5.03 7.94 -4.59
C PRO A 344 3.71 7.16 -4.66
N PHE A 345 3.09 6.94 -3.51
CA PHE A 345 1.74 6.38 -3.38
C PHE A 345 0.85 7.40 -2.68
N ILE A 346 -0.24 7.77 -3.32
CA ILE A 346 -1.24 8.71 -2.78
C ILE A 346 -2.49 7.91 -2.44
N TYR A 347 -2.86 7.89 -1.17
CA TYR A 347 -4.09 7.26 -0.72
C TYR A 347 -5.28 8.16 -1.06
N TYR A 348 -6.36 7.59 -1.63
CA TYR A 348 -7.52 8.36 -2.07
C TYR A 348 -8.02 9.32 -0.98
N GLY A 349 -8.26 10.55 -1.38
CA GLY A 349 -8.73 11.62 -0.48
C GLY A 349 -7.63 12.38 0.25
N ASP A 350 -6.40 11.86 0.34
CA ASP A 350 -5.29 12.60 0.95
C ASP A 350 -4.92 13.81 0.08
N GLU A 351 -5.13 13.75 -1.23
CA GLU A 351 -4.88 14.84 -2.18
C GLU A 351 -5.84 16.02 -2.03
N ILE A 352 -6.95 15.83 -1.34
CA ILE A 352 -7.89 16.91 -1.01
C ILE A 352 -7.90 17.22 0.50
N GLY A 353 -7.05 16.57 1.28
CA GLY A 353 -6.98 16.77 2.72
C GLY A 353 -8.16 16.17 3.50
N MET A 354 -8.71 15.02 3.06
CA MET A 354 -9.75 14.32 3.81
C MET A 354 -9.27 13.99 5.22
N LYS A 355 -10.15 14.22 6.20
CA LYS A 355 -9.87 13.95 7.60
C LYS A 355 -10.21 12.51 7.98
N TYR A 356 -9.54 12.01 9.00
CA TYR A 356 -9.95 10.82 9.70
C TYR A 356 -11.25 11.08 10.48
N ILE A 357 -12.21 10.16 10.43
CA ILE A 357 -13.46 10.27 11.20
C ILE A 357 -13.33 9.46 12.47
N ASP A 358 -13.31 10.15 13.62
CA ASP A 358 -13.20 9.51 14.93
C ASP A 358 -14.51 8.82 15.34
N ASN A 359 -14.38 7.79 16.19
CA ASN A 359 -15.49 7.11 16.87
C ASN A 359 -16.52 6.42 15.95
N LEU A 360 -16.10 6.00 14.74
CA LEU A 360 -16.93 5.14 13.92
C LEU A 360 -17.00 3.73 14.49
N GLU A 361 -18.16 3.08 14.34
CA GLU A 361 -18.28 1.65 14.60
C GLU A 361 -17.35 0.87 13.65
N SER A 362 -16.75 -0.21 14.16
CA SER A 362 -15.92 -1.08 13.35
C SER A 362 -16.72 -1.73 12.24
N VAL A 363 -16.28 -1.56 11.01
CA VAL A 363 -16.87 -2.24 9.84
C VAL A 363 -15.85 -3.23 9.31
N GLU A 364 -16.29 -4.48 9.09
CA GLU A 364 -15.48 -5.54 8.45
C GLU A 364 -14.05 -5.63 9.02
N GLY A 365 -13.91 -5.78 10.33
CA GLY A 365 -12.60 -5.90 10.98
C GLY A 365 -11.76 -4.63 10.97
N GLY A 366 -12.34 -3.47 10.64
CA GLY A 366 -11.62 -2.20 10.53
C GLY A 366 -11.11 -1.67 11.87
N TYR A 367 -11.83 -1.91 12.96
CA TYR A 367 -11.51 -1.36 14.29
C TYR A 367 -11.14 0.13 14.20
N ASP A 368 -10.05 0.54 14.82
CA ASP A 368 -9.55 1.92 14.78
C ASP A 368 -9.17 2.41 13.38
N ARG A 369 -9.08 1.52 12.36
CA ARG A 369 -8.78 1.88 10.96
C ARG A 369 -10.01 2.37 10.20
N THR A 370 -11.23 2.10 10.71
CA THR A 370 -12.48 2.42 10.00
C THR A 370 -12.57 3.89 9.62
N GLY A 371 -12.10 4.81 10.48
CA GLY A 371 -12.16 6.25 10.22
C GLY A 371 -11.29 6.75 9.05
N SER A 372 -10.27 6.00 8.64
CA SER A 372 -9.46 6.31 7.46
C SER A 372 -10.09 5.81 6.15
N ARG A 373 -11.10 4.93 6.24
CA ARG A 373 -11.77 4.27 5.11
C ARG A 373 -13.08 4.96 4.70
N SER A 374 -13.32 6.21 5.17
CA SER A 374 -14.54 6.97 4.87
C SER A 374 -14.70 7.25 3.38
N PRO A 375 -15.95 7.41 2.88
CA PRO A 375 -16.23 7.63 1.48
C PRO A 375 -15.55 8.89 0.91
N MET A 376 -15.09 8.79 -0.33
CA MET A 376 -14.49 9.90 -1.08
C MET A 376 -15.48 11.06 -1.22
N GLN A 377 -14.98 12.28 -1.08
CA GLN A 377 -15.76 13.52 -1.07
C GLN A 377 -15.64 14.24 -2.41
N TRP A 378 -16.54 13.89 -3.36
CA TRP A 378 -16.50 14.43 -4.73
C TRP A 378 -17.02 15.84 -4.83
N ASP A 379 -18.18 16.12 -4.20
CA ASP A 379 -18.90 17.40 -4.26
C ASP A 379 -19.79 17.60 -3.03
N ASN A 380 -20.63 18.65 -3.06
CA ASN A 380 -21.55 18.97 -1.97
C ASN A 380 -22.94 18.37 -2.12
N SER A 381 -23.16 17.48 -3.08
CA SER A 381 -24.42 16.75 -3.25
C SER A 381 -24.61 15.68 -2.16
N THR A 382 -25.71 14.95 -2.23
CA THR A 382 -26.04 13.88 -1.29
C THR A 382 -24.85 12.92 -1.16
N ASN A 383 -24.55 12.53 0.09
CA ASN A 383 -23.42 11.64 0.45
C ASN A 383 -22.08 12.10 -0.14
N ALA A 384 -21.87 13.40 -0.22
CA ALA A 384 -20.65 14.01 -0.78
C ALA A 384 -20.35 13.58 -2.24
N GLY A 385 -21.39 13.28 -3.03
CA GLY A 385 -21.25 12.78 -4.39
C GLY A 385 -20.72 11.36 -4.51
N PHE A 386 -20.46 10.68 -3.39
CA PHE A 386 -20.02 9.29 -3.38
C PHE A 386 -21.11 8.34 -3.89
N SER A 387 -22.33 8.50 -3.38
CA SER A 387 -23.46 7.60 -3.64
C SER A 387 -24.78 8.36 -3.72
N CYS A 388 -25.70 7.86 -4.54
CA CYS A 388 -27.11 8.29 -4.56
C CYS A 388 -28.01 7.42 -3.65
N ALA A 389 -27.45 6.48 -2.90
CA ALA A 389 -28.18 5.67 -1.94
C ALA A 389 -28.70 6.51 -0.75
N PRO A 390 -29.73 6.05 -0.03
CA PRO A 390 -30.06 6.57 1.29
C PRO A 390 -28.82 6.50 2.21
N SER A 391 -28.59 7.56 3.02
CA SER A 391 -27.35 7.66 3.84
C SER A 391 -27.19 6.52 4.84
N GLU A 392 -28.28 5.92 5.29
CA GLU A 392 -28.29 4.76 6.20
C GLU A 392 -27.83 3.44 5.54
N LYS A 393 -27.68 3.43 4.21
CA LYS A 393 -27.19 2.27 3.45
C LYS A 393 -25.68 2.35 3.15
N LEU A 394 -25.06 3.49 3.47
CA LEU A 394 -23.64 3.64 3.17
C LEU A 394 -22.79 2.63 3.94
N TYR A 395 -21.83 2.04 3.28
CA TYR A 395 -20.84 1.14 3.88
C TYR A 395 -20.14 1.75 5.11
N ILE A 396 -19.72 3.00 4.99
CA ILE A 396 -19.20 3.85 6.08
C ILE A 396 -19.83 5.23 5.90
N PRO A 397 -20.25 5.92 6.98
CA PRO A 397 -20.78 7.27 6.90
C PRO A 397 -19.79 8.27 6.27
N VAL A 398 -20.30 9.23 5.52
CA VAL A 398 -19.50 10.36 5.04
C VAL A 398 -19.21 11.35 6.18
N ASP A 399 -18.13 12.14 6.04
CA ASP A 399 -17.88 13.28 6.91
C ASP A 399 -19.02 14.31 6.75
N ILE A 400 -19.72 14.57 7.83
CA ILE A 400 -20.86 15.52 7.88
C ILE A 400 -20.43 16.94 8.24
N SER A 401 -19.15 17.20 8.45
CA SER A 401 -18.66 18.53 8.80
C SER A 401 -18.92 19.51 7.64
N LYS A 402 -19.26 20.76 7.99
CA LYS A 402 -19.50 21.80 6.99
C LYS A 402 -18.24 22.22 6.25
N GLU A 403 -17.09 21.97 6.85
CA GLU A 403 -15.77 22.33 6.35
C GLU A 403 -15.05 21.15 5.68
N ARG A 404 -15.76 20.03 5.42
CA ARG A 404 -15.17 18.91 4.72
C ARG A 404 -14.68 19.34 3.34
N PRO A 405 -13.47 18.98 2.96
CA PRO A 405 -12.99 19.28 1.60
C PRO A 405 -13.74 18.42 0.58
N THR A 406 -13.96 18.97 -0.61
CA THR A 406 -14.50 18.21 -1.75
C THR A 406 -13.61 18.39 -2.97
N VAL A 407 -13.60 17.40 -3.87
CA VAL A 407 -12.86 17.47 -5.13
C VAL A 407 -13.30 18.72 -5.93
N GLU A 408 -14.61 18.99 -6.00
CA GLU A 408 -15.15 20.15 -6.73
C GLU A 408 -14.58 21.47 -6.21
N GLN A 409 -14.58 21.67 -4.90
CA GLN A 409 -14.04 22.88 -4.25
C GLN A 409 -12.53 22.99 -4.46
N GLN A 410 -11.79 21.91 -4.23
CA GLN A 410 -10.34 21.88 -4.38
C GLN A 410 -9.90 22.13 -5.82
N LYS A 411 -10.62 21.63 -6.81
CA LYS A 411 -10.33 21.91 -8.23
C LYS A 411 -10.60 23.38 -8.62
N ALA A 412 -11.56 24.01 -7.99
CA ALA A 412 -11.95 25.40 -8.27
C ALA A 412 -11.01 26.45 -7.63
N ASP A 413 -10.26 26.08 -6.60
CA ASP A 413 -9.30 26.96 -5.93
C ASP A 413 -7.87 26.69 -6.39
N ASP A 414 -7.29 27.63 -7.12
CA ASP A 414 -5.92 27.52 -7.66
C ASP A 414 -4.84 27.34 -6.56
N ASN A 415 -5.13 27.73 -5.32
CA ASN A 415 -4.25 27.59 -4.17
C ASN A 415 -4.53 26.37 -3.31
N SER A 416 -5.46 25.51 -3.70
CA SER A 416 -5.84 24.31 -2.96
C SER A 416 -4.71 23.29 -2.87
N LEU A 417 -4.85 22.36 -1.91
CA LEU A 417 -3.94 21.22 -1.78
C LEU A 417 -3.90 20.37 -3.07
N TYR A 418 -5.07 20.09 -3.67
CA TYR A 418 -5.18 19.33 -4.92
C TYR A 418 -4.37 19.96 -6.07
N ASN A 419 -4.55 21.27 -6.30
CA ASN A 419 -3.84 21.97 -7.37
C ASN A 419 -2.33 22.07 -7.08
N GLU A 420 -1.94 22.18 -5.82
CA GLU A 420 -0.54 22.18 -5.42
C GLU A 420 0.11 20.80 -5.65
N ILE A 421 -0.55 19.69 -5.29
CA ILE A 421 -0.08 18.33 -5.55
C ILE A 421 0.03 18.08 -7.07
N LYS A 422 -0.97 18.49 -7.84
CA LYS A 422 -0.94 18.39 -9.31
C LYS A 422 0.27 19.12 -9.92
N LYS A 423 0.60 20.29 -9.41
CA LYS A 423 1.79 21.07 -9.81
C LYS A 423 3.08 20.35 -9.42
N LEU A 424 3.19 19.83 -8.20
CA LEU A 424 4.34 19.06 -7.74
C LEU A 424 4.56 17.78 -8.55
N ILE A 425 3.48 17.07 -8.90
CA ILE A 425 3.53 15.89 -9.78
C ILE A 425 4.07 16.27 -11.15
N LYS A 426 3.60 17.39 -11.73
CA LYS A 426 4.11 17.89 -13.01
C LYS A 426 5.60 18.21 -12.95
N ILE A 427 6.06 18.83 -11.85
CA ILE A 427 7.48 19.11 -11.63
C ILE A 427 8.27 17.81 -11.54
N ARG A 428 7.85 16.85 -10.71
CA ARG A 428 8.50 15.54 -10.60
C ARG A 428 8.66 14.86 -11.96
N LYS A 429 7.63 14.89 -12.80
CA LYS A 429 7.67 14.29 -14.15
C LYS A 429 8.58 15.03 -15.11
N SER A 430 8.81 16.33 -14.91
CA SER A 430 9.64 17.17 -15.77
C SER A 430 11.15 17.02 -15.51
N TYR A 431 11.54 16.54 -14.34
CA TYR A 431 12.94 16.43 -13.93
C TYR A 431 13.30 14.99 -13.60
N LYS A 432 14.26 14.41 -14.31
CA LYS A 432 14.69 13.01 -14.11
C LYS A 432 15.30 12.79 -12.72
N SER A 433 15.99 13.78 -12.18
CA SER A 433 16.54 13.73 -10.82
C SER A 433 15.46 13.54 -9.74
N LEU A 434 14.25 14.03 -9.95
CA LEU A 434 13.13 13.85 -9.02
C LEU A 434 12.39 12.51 -9.20
N GLN A 435 12.61 11.79 -10.31
CA GLN A 435 11.95 10.51 -10.58
C GLN A 435 12.53 9.37 -9.76
N SER A 436 12.01 8.15 -9.93
CA SER A 436 12.27 6.99 -9.09
C SER A 436 13.75 6.64 -8.94
N LYS A 437 14.51 6.75 -10.02
CA LYS A 437 15.95 6.39 -10.07
C LYS A 437 16.91 7.53 -9.72
N GLY A 438 16.40 8.75 -9.50
CA GLY A 438 17.24 9.86 -9.07
C GLY A 438 17.91 9.54 -7.73
N GLU A 439 19.20 9.83 -7.62
CA GLU A 439 19.97 9.68 -6.39
C GLU A 439 19.60 10.74 -5.37
N ILE A 440 19.89 10.48 -4.10
CA ILE A 440 19.65 11.41 -3.00
C ILE A 440 20.89 11.56 -2.14
N GLU A 441 21.19 12.81 -1.77
CA GLU A 441 22.24 13.18 -0.80
C GLU A 441 21.61 14.12 0.23
N PHE A 442 21.57 13.70 1.49
CA PHE A 442 21.02 14.51 2.59
C PHE A 442 22.06 15.54 3.03
N ILE A 443 21.69 16.81 3.03
CA ILE A 443 22.55 17.95 3.35
C ILE A 443 22.28 18.47 4.76
N CYS A 444 21.02 18.53 5.17
CA CYS A 444 20.60 18.96 6.50
C CYS A 444 19.48 18.04 6.98
N ALA A 445 19.79 17.15 7.93
CA ALA A 445 18.87 16.15 8.48
C ALA A 445 19.21 15.79 9.92
N GLU A 446 19.79 16.74 10.67
CA GLU A 446 20.18 16.51 12.05
C GLU A 446 19.00 16.58 13.00
N LYS A 447 19.18 15.99 14.16
CA LYS A 447 18.17 15.87 15.21
C LYS A 447 17.59 17.24 15.61
N HIS A 448 16.25 17.34 15.56
CA HIS A 448 15.50 18.55 15.89
C HIS A 448 15.92 19.82 15.15
N LYS A 449 16.50 19.67 13.95
CA LYS A 449 16.88 20.82 13.12
C LYS A 449 15.96 21.04 11.95
N TYR A 450 15.85 22.31 11.58
CA TYR A 450 15.17 22.85 10.41
C TYR A 450 16.10 23.83 9.67
N PRO A 451 15.99 23.95 8.34
CA PRO A 451 15.15 23.17 7.45
C PRO A 451 15.69 21.76 7.21
N PHE A 452 14.88 20.87 6.70
CA PHE A 452 15.33 19.62 6.09
C PHE A 452 15.78 19.89 4.66
N ALA A 453 16.99 19.45 4.29
CA ALA A 453 17.52 19.69 2.95
C ALA A 453 18.28 18.51 2.38
N TYR A 454 18.10 18.28 1.08
CA TYR A 454 18.78 17.24 0.32
C TYR A 454 18.92 17.60 -1.15
N ILE A 455 19.86 16.95 -1.83
CA ILE A 455 20.07 17.05 -3.27
C ILE A 455 19.52 15.79 -3.93
N ARG A 456 18.72 15.97 -4.99
CA ARG A 456 18.36 14.93 -5.93
C ARG A 456 19.21 15.08 -7.18
N SER A 457 19.76 13.97 -7.69
CA SER A 457 20.62 14.02 -8.87
C SER A 457 20.35 12.87 -9.85
N PHE A 458 20.49 13.16 -11.14
CA PHE A 458 20.46 12.17 -12.21
C PHE A 458 21.34 12.69 -13.36
N GLU A 459 22.40 11.95 -13.72
CA GLU A 459 23.40 12.42 -14.69
C GLU A 459 23.95 13.81 -14.31
N ASN A 460 23.73 14.80 -15.19
CA ASN A 460 24.17 16.19 -14.98
C ASN A 460 23.10 17.10 -14.35
N GLU A 461 21.92 16.58 -14.07
CA GLU A 461 20.81 17.32 -13.44
C GLU A 461 20.90 17.20 -11.92
N LYS A 462 20.87 18.35 -11.24
CA LYS A 462 20.84 18.40 -9.76
C LYS A 462 19.77 19.39 -9.31
N ILE A 463 18.95 18.96 -8.35
CA ILE A 463 17.92 19.80 -7.71
C ILE A 463 18.15 19.76 -6.20
N LEU A 464 18.37 20.93 -5.62
CA LEU A 464 18.37 21.13 -4.18
C LEU A 464 16.93 21.30 -3.71
N VAL A 465 16.53 20.49 -2.75
CA VAL A 465 15.22 20.56 -2.07
C VAL A 465 15.46 21.06 -0.66
N ILE A 466 14.75 22.12 -0.28
CA ILE A 466 14.78 22.69 1.07
C ILE A 466 13.34 22.77 1.58
N LEU A 467 13.07 22.17 2.74
CA LEU A 467 11.74 22.08 3.34
C LEU A 467 11.81 22.61 4.77
N ASN A 468 11.11 23.71 5.02
CA ASN A 468 10.93 24.25 6.36
C ASN A 468 9.45 24.25 6.75
N PRO A 469 8.94 23.16 7.34
CA PRO A 469 7.56 23.15 7.83
C PRO A 469 7.33 23.99 9.08
N SER A 470 8.40 24.38 9.80
CA SER A 470 8.28 25.15 11.04
C SER A 470 7.85 26.60 10.77
N ASN A 471 7.16 27.21 11.75
CA ASN A 471 6.78 28.62 11.69
C ASN A 471 7.95 29.61 11.98
N ASN A 472 9.16 29.11 12.11
CA ASN A 472 10.33 29.92 12.41
C ASN A 472 11.19 30.10 11.16
N LYS A 473 11.63 31.33 10.89
CA LYS A 473 12.66 31.56 9.85
C LYS A 473 13.92 30.79 10.21
N GLN A 474 14.49 30.11 9.22
CA GLN A 474 15.70 29.33 9.35
C GLN A 474 16.72 29.76 8.31
N ASP A 475 17.92 30.11 8.77
CA ASP A 475 19.04 30.36 7.85
C ASP A 475 19.59 29.02 7.34
N PHE A 476 19.67 28.88 6.03
CA PHE A 476 20.27 27.73 5.39
C PHE A 476 21.48 28.15 4.54
N ASN A 477 22.67 27.71 4.94
CA ASN A 477 23.91 28.00 4.23
C ASN A 477 24.44 26.72 3.59
N CYS A 478 24.68 26.75 2.29
CA CYS A 478 25.33 25.67 1.56
C CYS A 478 26.36 26.23 0.56
N ASN A 479 27.41 25.47 0.29
CA ASN A 479 28.46 25.81 -0.68
C ASN A 479 28.07 25.49 -2.12
N LEU A 480 26.81 25.78 -2.51
CA LEU A 480 26.27 25.48 -3.83
C LEU A 480 25.93 26.78 -4.58
N THR A 481 26.22 26.81 -5.88
CA THR A 481 25.75 27.88 -6.75
C THR A 481 24.42 27.46 -7.39
N LEU A 482 23.35 28.14 -6.97
CA LEU A 482 22.02 27.92 -7.53
C LEU A 482 21.88 28.69 -8.85
N LYS A 483 21.33 28.03 -9.88
CA LYS A 483 21.10 28.64 -11.20
C LYS A 483 19.69 29.19 -11.36
N ASN A 484 18.68 28.38 -11.01
CA ASN A 484 17.27 28.69 -11.19
C ASN A 484 16.45 28.13 -10.02
N THR A 485 15.36 28.80 -9.69
CA THR A 485 14.31 28.26 -8.82
C THR A 485 13.30 27.49 -9.67
N VAL A 486 13.11 26.21 -9.37
CA VAL A 486 12.15 25.33 -10.08
C VAL A 486 10.76 25.47 -9.49
N TYR A 487 10.70 25.60 -8.17
CA TYR A 487 9.46 25.67 -7.42
C TYR A 487 9.69 26.40 -6.12
N TYR A 488 8.67 27.12 -5.69
CA TYR A 488 8.66 27.85 -4.44
C TYR A 488 7.26 27.86 -3.82
N PHE A 489 7.17 27.66 -2.52
CA PHE A 489 5.95 27.74 -1.72
C PHE A 489 6.24 28.40 -0.38
N GLY A 490 5.48 29.43 0.00
CA GLY A 490 5.62 30.15 1.25
C GLY A 490 6.15 31.58 1.05
N GLU A 491 6.79 32.16 2.08
CA GLU A 491 7.41 33.49 2.00
C GLU A 491 8.77 33.39 1.29
N GLU A 492 9.17 34.45 0.56
CA GLU A 492 10.45 34.51 -0.16
C GLU A 492 11.66 34.28 0.79
N ILE A 493 12.59 33.48 0.32
CA ILE A 493 13.86 33.14 1.01
C ILE A 493 14.84 34.31 0.86
#